data_08479e9ca25c678dd122aabee273920d
#
_entry.id   08479e9ca25c678dd122aabee273920d
#
_cell.length_a   1.000
_cell.length_b   1.000
_cell.length_c   1.000
_cell.angle_alpha   90.00
_cell.angle_beta   90.00
_cell.angle_gamma   90.00
#
_symmetry.space_group_name_H-M   'P 1'
#
loop_
_entity.id
_entity.type
_entity.pdbx_description
1 polymer ?
#
loop_
_entity_poly.entity_id
_entity_poly.type
_entity_poly.pdbx_seq_one_letter_code
_entity_poly.pdbx_strand_id
1 'polypeptide(L)'
;ALSALMVLTATGVLTTSEALSGFSSPIVIMMAGLFVVGGAILQTGLAQSAGNSISRMAKGNETRAFIYVVLATSFIGAFVSNTGTVAIMMPIIMSMAASSGIRSSRLLMPVAFAGSLGGMLTLIGTPPNLVISETLEEHGFAPLGFFTFLPIGLIVIALGIAVLLPMSLLLIKKKGKHHKGTAGKTLNDLAEQYQ
;
A
#
# COMPACT_ATOMS: atom_id res chain seq x y z
N ALA A 1 -0.43 -13.58 -18.63
CA ALA A 1 -1.71 -13.04 -19.12
C ALA A 1 -1.74 -12.97 -20.64
N LEU A 2 -0.88 -12.20 -21.31
CA LEU A 2 -0.88 -12.06 -22.79
C LEU A 2 -0.69 -13.40 -23.52
N SER A 3 0.20 -14.27 -23.03
CA SER A 3 0.39 -15.60 -23.62
C SER A 3 -0.90 -16.46 -23.54
N ALA A 4 -1.60 -16.40 -22.41
CA ALA A 4 -2.87 -17.10 -22.26
C ALA A 4 -3.93 -16.56 -23.22
N LEU A 5 -4.01 -15.24 -23.38
CA LEU A 5 -4.91 -14.60 -24.32
C LEU A 5 -4.62 -15.03 -25.76
N MET A 6 -3.34 -15.06 -26.16
CA MET A 6 -2.93 -15.54 -27.49
C MET A 6 -3.32 -17.00 -27.73
N VAL A 7 -3.11 -17.88 -26.73
CA VAL A 7 -3.49 -19.30 -26.85
C VAL A 7 -5.01 -19.44 -26.99
N LEU A 8 -5.79 -18.74 -26.17
CA LEU A 8 -7.26 -18.79 -26.23
C LEU A 8 -7.81 -18.27 -27.57
N THR A 9 -7.18 -17.24 -28.13
CA THR A 9 -7.56 -16.73 -29.45
C THR A 9 -7.13 -17.70 -30.57
N ALA A 10 -5.92 -18.26 -30.48
CA ALA A 10 -5.42 -19.22 -31.47
C ALA A 10 -6.19 -20.54 -31.49
N THR A 11 -6.69 -20.98 -30.35
CA THR A 11 -7.54 -22.19 -30.21
C THR A 11 -9.00 -21.95 -30.59
N GLY A 12 -9.40 -20.71 -30.93
CA GLY A 12 -10.76 -20.38 -31.32
C GLY A 12 -11.76 -20.32 -30.16
N VAL A 13 -11.29 -20.35 -28.91
CA VAL A 13 -12.13 -20.19 -27.70
C VAL A 13 -12.63 -18.75 -27.57
N LEU A 14 -11.79 -17.79 -27.95
CA LEU A 14 -12.11 -16.36 -28.00
C LEU A 14 -11.99 -15.85 -29.43
N THR A 15 -12.94 -15.02 -29.84
CA THR A 15 -12.81 -14.24 -31.06
C THR A 15 -11.78 -13.11 -30.86
N THR A 16 -11.22 -12.61 -31.96
CA THR A 16 -10.26 -11.48 -31.90
C THR A 16 -10.89 -10.24 -31.26
N SER A 17 -12.19 -10.01 -31.51
CA SER A 17 -12.93 -8.90 -30.89
C SER A 17 -13.07 -9.04 -29.40
N GLU A 18 -13.43 -10.22 -28.92
CA GLU A 18 -13.52 -10.51 -27.46
C GLU A 18 -12.15 -10.43 -26.78
N ALA A 19 -11.09 -10.92 -27.43
CA ALA A 19 -9.75 -10.84 -26.91
C ALA A 19 -9.26 -9.38 -26.75
N LEU A 20 -9.65 -8.50 -27.65
CA LEU A 20 -9.24 -7.09 -27.64
C LEU A 20 -10.20 -6.19 -26.84
N SER A 21 -11.45 -6.60 -26.60
CA SER A 21 -12.44 -5.80 -25.87
C SER A 21 -11.98 -5.40 -24.47
N GLY A 22 -11.24 -6.28 -23.79
CA GLY A 22 -10.68 -5.99 -22.48
C GLY A 22 -9.72 -4.80 -22.45
N PHE A 23 -9.01 -4.54 -23.55
CA PHE A 23 -8.10 -3.37 -23.63
C PHE A 23 -8.85 -2.04 -23.81
N SER A 24 -10.08 -2.09 -24.27
CA SER A 24 -10.97 -0.92 -24.47
C SER A 24 -11.91 -0.71 -23.28
N SER A 25 -11.84 -1.56 -22.27
CA SER A 25 -12.69 -1.43 -21.07
C SER A 25 -12.43 -0.09 -20.37
N PRO A 26 -13.49 0.65 -20.00
CA PRO A 26 -13.38 1.88 -19.21
C PRO A 26 -12.57 1.69 -17.92
N ILE A 27 -12.67 0.52 -17.29
CA ILE A 27 -11.91 0.18 -16.07
C ILE A 27 -10.41 0.17 -16.35
N VAL A 28 -9.96 -0.44 -17.45
CA VAL A 28 -8.53 -0.52 -17.79
C VAL A 28 -7.98 0.88 -18.07
N ILE A 29 -8.73 1.71 -18.79
CA ILE A 29 -8.35 3.11 -19.08
C ILE A 29 -8.28 3.92 -17.76
N MET A 30 -9.27 3.76 -16.89
CA MET A 30 -9.28 4.44 -15.58
C MET A 30 -8.12 3.98 -14.69
N MET A 31 -7.82 2.67 -14.64
CA MET A 31 -6.66 2.17 -13.91
C MET A 31 -5.34 2.73 -14.45
N ALA A 32 -5.18 2.82 -15.77
CA ALA A 32 -4.01 3.43 -16.37
C ALA A 32 -3.86 4.91 -15.94
N GLY A 33 -4.96 5.66 -15.95
CA GLY A 33 -4.99 7.04 -15.44
C GLY A 33 -4.59 7.14 -13.95
N LEU A 34 -5.10 6.24 -13.12
CA LEU A 34 -4.74 6.20 -11.69
C LEU A 34 -3.26 5.89 -11.44
N PHE A 35 -2.65 5.03 -12.27
CA PHE A 35 -1.20 4.79 -12.17
C PHE A 35 -0.38 6.03 -12.52
N VAL A 36 -0.82 6.82 -13.51
CA VAL A 36 -0.18 8.10 -13.84
C VAL A 36 -0.29 9.10 -12.68
N VAL A 37 -1.48 9.25 -12.10
CA VAL A 37 -1.71 10.11 -10.92
C VAL A 37 -0.89 9.63 -9.72
N GLY A 38 -0.87 8.32 -9.45
CA GLY A 38 -0.05 7.73 -8.38
C GLY A 38 1.44 7.99 -8.59
N GLY A 39 1.93 7.87 -9.82
CA GLY A 39 3.30 8.22 -10.19
C GLY A 39 3.63 9.69 -9.96
N ALA A 40 2.70 10.60 -10.27
CA ALA A 40 2.86 12.03 -10.02
C ALA A 40 2.96 12.34 -8.51
N ILE A 41 2.17 11.69 -7.67
CA ILE A 41 2.26 11.82 -6.19
C ILE A 41 3.66 11.44 -5.69
N LEU A 42 4.27 10.38 -6.26
CA LEU A 42 5.63 9.97 -5.92
C LEU A 42 6.67 11.03 -6.30
N GLN A 43 6.55 11.60 -7.49
CA GLN A 43 7.54 12.54 -8.04
C GLN A 43 7.43 13.96 -7.45
N THR A 44 6.26 14.38 -7.00
CA THR A 44 6.03 15.73 -6.44
C THR A 44 6.56 15.92 -5.02
N GLY A 45 7.05 14.87 -4.36
CA GLY A 45 7.51 14.93 -2.97
C GLY A 45 6.40 15.09 -1.93
N LEU A 46 5.13 15.01 -2.33
CA LEU A 46 3.99 15.06 -1.40
C LEU A 46 4.07 13.95 -0.35
N ALA A 47 4.51 12.77 -0.76
CA ALA A 47 4.72 11.64 0.13
C ALA A 47 5.76 11.96 1.23
N GLN A 48 6.88 12.60 0.85
CA GLN A 48 7.93 13.01 1.79
C GLN A 48 7.41 14.07 2.79
N SER A 49 6.65 15.04 2.29
CA SER A 49 6.02 16.07 3.12
C SER A 49 5.03 15.48 4.13
N ALA A 50 4.21 14.52 3.70
CA ALA A 50 3.31 13.77 4.58
C ALA A 50 4.08 13.01 5.67
N GLY A 51 5.19 12.33 5.30
CA GLY A 51 6.05 11.61 6.24
C GLY A 51 6.66 12.52 7.31
N ASN A 52 7.16 13.68 6.93
CA ASN A 52 7.70 14.67 7.86
C ASN A 52 6.62 15.19 8.81
N SER A 53 5.41 15.40 8.33
CA SER A 53 4.27 15.82 9.15
C SER A 53 3.88 14.73 10.15
N ILE A 54 3.82 13.47 9.73
CA ILE A 54 3.55 12.32 10.60
C ILE A 54 4.63 12.22 11.70
N SER A 55 5.90 12.35 11.34
CA SER A 55 7.02 12.30 12.29
C SER A 55 6.91 13.39 13.36
N ARG A 56 6.56 14.62 12.97
CA ARG A 56 6.34 15.73 13.91
C ARG A 56 5.15 15.48 14.84
N MET A 57 4.04 14.97 14.30
CA MET A 57 2.82 14.68 15.09
C MET A 57 3.03 13.52 16.07
N ALA A 58 3.85 12.54 15.71
CA ALA A 58 4.15 11.39 16.56
C ALA A 58 4.96 11.76 17.82
N LYS A 59 5.72 12.87 17.80
CA LYS A 59 6.53 13.37 18.94
C LYS A 59 7.35 12.28 19.65
N GLY A 60 7.93 11.33 18.91
CA GLY A 60 8.71 10.22 19.44
C GLY A 60 7.90 9.09 20.10
N ASN A 61 6.57 9.17 20.13
CA ASN A 61 5.73 8.10 20.67
C ASN A 61 5.45 7.05 19.61
N GLU A 62 5.95 5.82 19.81
CA GLU A 62 5.80 4.71 18.86
C GLU A 62 4.35 4.36 18.54
N THR A 63 3.44 4.42 19.53
CA THR A 63 2.01 4.11 19.33
C THR A 63 1.33 5.17 18.47
N ARG A 64 1.63 6.44 18.71
CA ARG A 64 1.09 7.54 17.88
C ARG A 64 1.63 7.46 16.46
N ALA A 65 2.94 7.21 16.31
CA ALA A 65 3.55 7.00 14.99
C ALA A 65 2.86 5.87 14.23
N PHE A 66 2.59 4.73 14.91
CA PHE A 66 1.87 3.61 14.34
C PHE A 66 0.48 4.02 13.81
N ILE A 67 -0.33 4.68 14.65
CA ILE A 67 -1.70 5.07 14.29
C ILE A 67 -1.68 6.04 13.11
N TYR A 68 -0.84 7.07 13.15
CA TYR A 68 -0.75 8.05 12.07
C TYR A 68 -0.24 7.44 10.75
N VAL A 69 0.72 6.53 10.83
CA VAL A 69 1.23 5.81 9.65
C VAL A 69 0.13 4.93 9.05
N VAL A 70 -0.60 4.16 9.87
CA VAL A 70 -1.70 3.32 9.39
C VAL A 70 -2.80 4.16 8.76
N LEU A 71 -3.24 5.25 9.39
CA LEU A 71 -4.28 6.13 8.86
C LEU A 71 -3.83 6.80 7.55
N ALA A 72 -2.61 7.34 7.50
CA ALA A 72 -2.08 7.97 6.29
C ALA A 72 -1.93 6.94 5.15
N THR A 73 -1.44 5.74 5.46
CA THR A 73 -1.32 4.66 4.47
C THR A 73 -2.68 4.24 3.93
N SER A 74 -3.67 4.07 4.81
CA SER A 74 -5.04 3.72 4.39
C SER A 74 -5.67 4.82 3.56
N PHE A 75 -5.43 6.10 3.91
CA PHE A 75 -5.91 7.22 3.11
C PHE A 75 -5.29 7.26 1.71
N ILE A 76 -3.98 7.07 1.60
CA ILE A 76 -3.29 6.99 0.31
C ILE A 76 -3.78 5.77 -0.48
N GLY A 77 -3.93 4.61 0.19
CA GLY A 77 -4.41 3.37 -0.39
C GLY A 77 -5.84 3.43 -0.92
N ALA A 78 -6.65 4.40 -0.45
CA ALA A 78 -7.99 4.64 -0.97
C ALA A 78 -7.99 5.16 -2.42
N PHE A 79 -6.89 5.80 -2.86
CA PHE A 79 -6.78 6.43 -4.17
C PHE A 79 -5.67 5.84 -5.03
N VAL A 80 -4.73 5.13 -4.44
CA VAL A 80 -3.57 4.54 -5.12
C VAL A 80 -3.59 3.03 -4.89
N SER A 81 -3.15 2.27 -5.88
CA SER A 81 -3.06 0.81 -5.72
C SER A 81 -2.24 0.42 -4.47
N ASN A 82 -2.56 -0.72 -3.86
CA ASN A 82 -1.87 -1.22 -2.67
C ASN A 82 -0.34 -1.25 -2.85
N THR A 83 0.14 -1.75 -3.99
CA THR A 83 1.58 -1.80 -4.32
C THR A 83 2.19 -0.40 -4.38
N GLY A 84 1.52 0.54 -5.05
CA GLY A 84 1.96 1.94 -5.11
C GLY A 84 1.98 2.59 -3.73
N THR A 85 0.97 2.35 -2.92
CA THR A 85 0.88 2.86 -1.54
C THR A 85 2.05 2.38 -0.68
N VAL A 86 2.37 1.08 -0.73
CA VAL A 86 3.51 0.51 0.01
C VAL A 86 4.83 1.08 -0.51
N ALA A 87 4.98 1.23 -1.82
CA ALA A 87 6.18 1.82 -2.42
C ALA A 87 6.41 3.27 -1.98
N ILE A 88 5.32 4.06 -1.85
CA ILE A 88 5.36 5.44 -1.34
C ILE A 88 5.73 5.46 0.16
N MET A 89 5.10 4.60 0.95
CA MET A 89 5.23 4.64 2.41
C MET A 89 6.55 4.05 2.91
N MET A 90 7.17 3.14 2.17
CA MET A 90 8.41 2.49 2.58
C MET A 90 9.56 3.48 2.85
N PRO A 91 9.96 4.39 1.93
CA PRO A 91 11.02 5.35 2.20
C PRO A 91 10.65 6.33 3.33
N ILE A 92 9.38 6.68 3.49
CA ILE A 92 8.89 7.52 4.58
C ILE A 92 9.15 6.85 5.93
N ILE A 93 8.79 5.57 6.06
CA ILE A 93 9.00 4.79 7.28
C ILE A 93 10.48 4.64 7.59
N MET A 94 11.30 4.36 6.58
CA MET A 94 12.75 4.25 6.76
C MET A 94 13.37 5.56 7.24
N SER A 95 12.95 6.70 6.68
CA SER A 95 13.37 8.04 7.12
C SER A 95 12.90 8.35 8.55
N MET A 96 11.64 8.01 8.89
CA MET A 96 11.11 8.17 10.25
C MET A 96 11.88 7.30 11.27
N ALA A 97 12.19 6.07 10.90
CA ALA A 97 12.95 5.17 11.76
C ALA A 97 14.36 5.71 12.04
N ALA A 98 15.02 6.24 11.01
CA ALA A 98 16.35 6.84 11.15
C ALA A 98 16.36 8.11 12.03
N SER A 99 15.34 8.97 11.90
CA SER A 99 15.26 10.25 12.60
C SER A 99 14.72 10.15 14.04
N SER A 100 13.80 9.22 14.30
CA SER A 100 13.06 9.15 15.56
C SER A 100 13.45 7.94 16.43
N GLY A 101 14.39 7.09 15.98
CA GLY A 101 14.80 5.88 16.73
C GLY A 101 13.72 4.79 16.79
N ILE A 102 12.60 4.97 16.09
CA ILE A 102 11.52 4.00 16.03
C ILE A 102 11.96 2.84 15.11
N ARG A 103 11.70 1.61 15.51
CA ARG A 103 12.07 0.44 14.71
C ARG A 103 11.22 0.36 13.45
N SER A 104 11.85 0.44 12.26
CA SER A 104 11.17 0.33 10.97
C SER A 104 10.34 -0.96 10.84
N SER A 105 10.82 -2.08 11.38
CA SER A 105 10.12 -3.36 11.35
C SER A 105 8.74 -3.35 12.03
N ARG A 106 8.50 -2.41 12.97
CA ARG A 106 7.18 -2.24 13.61
C ARG A 106 6.15 -1.57 12.71
N LEU A 107 6.60 -0.80 11.74
CA LEU A 107 5.75 0.00 10.87
C LEU A 107 5.56 -0.65 9.48
N LEU A 108 6.54 -1.40 8.99
CA LEU A 108 6.50 -1.98 7.64
C LEU A 108 5.36 -2.99 7.45
N MET A 109 5.20 -3.92 8.42
CA MET A 109 4.12 -4.91 8.33
C MET A 109 2.73 -4.27 8.42
N PRO A 110 2.43 -3.39 9.40
CA PRO A 110 1.17 -2.66 9.45
C PRO A 110 0.87 -1.83 8.21
N VAL A 111 1.87 -1.26 7.55
CA VAL A 111 1.69 -0.49 6.32
C VAL A 111 1.20 -1.35 5.17
N ALA A 112 1.72 -2.57 5.01
CA ALA A 112 1.25 -3.49 3.98
C ALA A 112 -0.25 -3.83 4.17
N PHE A 113 -0.66 -4.07 5.41
CA PHE A 113 -2.08 -4.29 5.73
C PHE A 113 -2.92 -3.01 5.56
N ALA A 114 -2.42 -1.87 6.03
CA ALA A 114 -3.11 -0.58 5.92
C ALA A 114 -3.34 -0.17 4.47
N GLY A 115 -2.39 -0.43 3.56
CA GLY A 115 -2.57 -0.22 2.13
C GLY A 115 -3.71 -1.05 1.56
N SER A 116 -3.77 -2.34 1.93
CA SER A 116 -4.86 -3.23 1.50
C SER A 116 -6.22 -2.81 2.09
N LEU A 117 -6.26 -2.42 3.37
CA LEU A 117 -7.48 -1.93 4.03
C LEU A 117 -7.93 -0.59 3.42
N GLY A 118 -6.99 0.29 3.06
CA GLY A 118 -7.26 1.55 2.39
C GLY A 118 -7.97 1.36 1.06
N GLY A 119 -7.58 0.35 0.29
CA GLY A 119 -8.24 -0.01 -0.97
C GLY A 119 -9.72 -0.34 -0.85
N MET A 120 -10.19 -0.66 0.36
CA MET A 120 -11.62 -0.91 0.65
C MET A 120 -12.42 0.36 0.93
N LEU A 121 -11.81 1.56 0.94
CA LEU A 121 -12.51 2.81 1.25
C LEU A 121 -13.27 3.38 0.06
N THR A 122 -12.76 3.16 -1.14
CA THR A 122 -13.32 3.76 -2.36
C THR A 122 -13.51 2.72 -3.46
N LEU A 123 -14.34 3.08 -4.43
CA LEU A 123 -14.57 2.25 -5.61
C LEU A 123 -13.28 1.99 -6.40
N ILE A 124 -12.38 2.97 -6.48
CA ILE A 124 -11.14 2.92 -7.27
C ILE A 124 -9.93 2.35 -6.50
N GLY A 125 -10.05 2.14 -5.20
CA GLY A 125 -8.95 1.69 -4.36
C GLY A 125 -8.41 0.31 -4.74
N THR A 126 -9.28 -0.57 -5.29
CA THR A 126 -8.88 -1.87 -5.82
C THR A 126 -9.65 -2.24 -7.09
N PRO A 127 -9.00 -2.90 -8.08
CA PRO A 127 -9.67 -3.32 -9.31
C PRO A 127 -10.94 -4.18 -9.11
N PRO A 128 -11.02 -5.11 -8.14
CA PRO A 128 -12.23 -5.89 -7.91
C PRO A 128 -13.49 -5.05 -7.63
N ASN A 129 -13.36 -3.92 -6.95
CA ASN A 129 -14.51 -3.05 -6.66
C ASN A 129 -15.13 -2.49 -7.94
N LEU A 130 -14.27 -2.14 -8.91
CA LEU A 130 -14.70 -1.64 -10.22
C LEU A 130 -15.38 -2.72 -11.03
N VAL A 131 -14.81 -3.93 -11.06
CA VAL A 131 -15.39 -5.08 -11.79
C VAL A 131 -16.78 -5.40 -11.24
N ILE A 132 -16.95 -5.40 -9.91
CA ILE A 132 -18.26 -5.64 -9.30
C ILE A 132 -19.27 -4.56 -9.71
N SER A 133 -18.86 -3.27 -9.72
CA SER A 133 -19.74 -2.17 -10.11
C SER A 133 -20.16 -2.27 -11.59
N GLU A 134 -19.25 -2.61 -12.48
CA GLU A 134 -19.52 -2.81 -13.91
C GLU A 134 -20.46 -4.01 -14.13
N THR A 135 -20.19 -5.13 -13.46
CA THR A 135 -21.05 -6.31 -13.54
C THR A 135 -22.48 -6.04 -13.06
N LEU A 136 -22.64 -5.22 -12.01
CA LEU A 136 -23.96 -4.80 -11.55
C LEU A 136 -24.70 -3.98 -12.61
N GLU A 137 -24.01 -3.04 -13.26
CA GLU A 137 -24.56 -2.20 -14.32
C GLU A 137 -24.96 -3.02 -15.53
N GLU A 138 -24.14 -3.98 -15.96
CA GLU A 138 -24.44 -4.90 -17.08
C GLU A 138 -25.71 -5.75 -16.82
N HIS A 139 -25.99 -6.06 -15.54
CA HIS A 139 -27.18 -6.81 -15.15
C HIS A 139 -28.39 -5.91 -14.83
N GLY A 140 -28.33 -4.61 -15.16
CA GLY A 140 -29.45 -3.68 -15.00
C GLY A 140 -29.63 -3.14 -13.58
N PHE A 141 -28.65 -3.32 -12.69
CA PHE A 141 -28.63 -2.71 -11.37
C PHE A 141 -27.93 -1.34 -11.42
N ALA A 142 -28.20 -0.50 -10.43
CA ALA A 142 -27.51 0.77 -10.32
C ALA A 142 -26.02 0.54 -10.01
N PRO A 143 -25.09 1.26 -10.67
CA PRO A 143 -23.66 1.17 -10.39
C PRO A 143 -23.36 1.64 -8.95
N LEU A 144 -22.30 1.11 -8.37
CA LEU A 144 -21.87 1.48 -7.02
C LEU A 144 -21.33 2.92 -7.02
N GLY A 145 -21.74 3.71 -6.05
CA GLY A 145 -21.21 5.05 -5.83
C GLY A 145 -19.75 5.00 -5.37
N PHE A 146 -19.01 6.08 -5.62
CA PHE A 146 -17.57 6.17 -5.30
C PHE A 146 -17.24 5.85 -3.84
N PHE A 147 -18.08 6.27 -2.90
CA PHE A 147 -17.93 6.08 -1.45
C PHE A 147 -18.86 5.00 -0.86
N THR A 148 -19.43 4.13 -1.68
CA THR A 148 -20.34 3.08 -1.18
C THR A 148 -19.65 2.17 -0.17
N PHE A 149 -18.37 1.90 -0.33
CA PHE A 149 -17.58 1.06 0.57
C PHE A 149 -17.05 1.79 1.81
N LEU A 150 -17.11 3.14 1.86
CA LEU A 150 -16.52 3.95 2.93
C LEU A 150 -16.96 3.53 4.34
N PRO A 151 -18.26 3.34 4.64
CA PRO A 151 -18.69 3.00 6.00
C PRO A 151 -18.11 1.66 6.48
N ILE A 152 -18.11 0.66 5.60
CA ILE A 152 -17.53 -0.67 5.88
C ILE A 152 -16.02 -0.56 6.00
N GLY A 153 -15.36 0.14 5.10
CA GLY A 153 -13.92 0.35 5.10
C GLY A 153 -13.41 1.04 6.37
N LEU A 154 -14.14 2.04 6.88
CA LEU A 154 -13.79 2.70 8.15
C LEU A 154 -13.86 1.75 9.35
N ILE A 155 -14.90 0.90 9.41
CA ILE A 155 -15.03 -0.12 10.46
C ILE A 155 -13.85 -1.10 10.38
N VAL A 156 -13.53 -1.57 9.18
CA VAL A 156 -12.44 -2.53 8.95
C VAL A 156 -11.07 -1.91 9.29
N ILE A 157 -10.85 -0.63 8.99
CA ILE A 157 -9.61 0.07 9.40
C ILE A 157 -9.55 0.20 10.92
N ALA A 158 -10.64 0.55 11.59
CA ALA A 158 -10.67 0.64 13.05
C ALA A 158 -10.36 -0.72 13.71
N LEU A 159 -10.96 -1.81 13.21
CA LEU A 159 -10.65 -3.17 13.64
C LEU A 159 -9.20 -3.55 13.30
N GLY A 160 -8.71 -3.17 12.13
CA GLY A 160 -7.32 -3.39 11.72
C GLY A 160 -6.34 -2.73 12.69
N ILE A 161 -6.57 -1.48 13.07
CA ILE A 161 -5.76 -0.78 14.08
C ILE A 161 -5.84 -1.50 15.43
N ALA A 162 -7.05 -1.89 15.87
CA ALA A 162 -7.26 -2.58 17.15
C ALA A 162 -6.53 -3.93 17.22
N VAL A 163 -6.38 -4.64 16.11
CA VAL A 163 -5.68 -5.93 16.03
C VAL A 163 -4.18 -5.76 15.78
N LEU A 164 -3.81 -4.92 14.82
CA LEU A 164 -2.41 -4.75 14.41
C LEU A 164 -1.56 -4.05 15.47
N LEU A 165 -2.14 -3.13 16.25
CA LEU A 165 -1.41 -2.39 17.27
C LEU A 165 -0.90 -3.33 18.38
N PRO A 166 -1.74 -4.14 19.06
CA PRO A 166 -1.25 -5.07 20.08
C PRO A 166 -0.35 -6.15 19.48
N MET A 167 -0.64 -6.64 18.26
CA MET A 167 0.20 -7.61 17.58
C MET A 167 1.59 -7.05 17.29
N SER A 168 1.69 -5.82 16.84
CA SER A 168 2.96 -5.10 16.61
C SER A 168 3.75 -4.94 17.93
N LEU A 169 3.05 -4.64 19.03
CA LEU A 169 3.68 -4.50 20.35
C LEU A 169 4.17 -5.84 20.93
N LEU A 170 3.40 -6.93 20.76
CA LEU A 170 3.70 -8.25 21.31
C LEU A 170 4.79 -8.99 20.51
N LEU A 171 4.71 -9.00 19.20
CA LEU A 171 5.65 -9.74 18.34
C LEU A 171 7.08 -9.20 18.42
N ILE A 172 7.23 -7.89 18.61
CA ILE A 172 8.55 -7.27 18.62
C ILE A 172 9.20 -7.26 20.00
N LYS A 173 8.39 -7.36 21.07
CA LYS A 173 8.92 -7.53 22.43
C LYS A 173 9.72 -8.83 22.57
N LYS A 174 9.37 -9.86 21.80
CA LYS A 174 10.00 -11.20 21.85
C LYS A 174 11.36 -11.28 21.10
N LYS A 175 11.67 -10.34 20.19
CA LYS A 175 12.87 -10.37 19.34
C LYS A 175 13.99 -9.40 19.79
N GLY A 176 13.87 -8.80 20.97
CA GLY A 176 14.77 -7.76 21.51
C GLY A 176 16.10 -8.25 22.04
N LYS A 177 16.50 -9.54 21.87
CA LYS A 177 17.75 -10.09 22.44
C LYS A 177 18.85 -10.44 21.42
N HIS A 178 18.64 -10.31 20.11
CA HIS A 178 19.68 -10.62 19.14
C HIS A 178 19.67 -9.66 17.95
N HIS A 179 20.33 -8.52 18.07
CA HIS A 179 21.11 -7.86 17.02
C HIS A 179 21.84 -6.63 17.60
N LYS A 180 22.74 -6.87 18.54
CA LYS A 180 23.95 -6.06 18.67
C LYS A 180 24.97 -6.74 17.74
N GLY A 181 25.11 -6.24 16.55
CA GLY A 181 26.12 -6.80 15.67
C GLY A 181 25.75 -6.69 14.20
N THR A 182 25.72 -5.47 13.69
CA THR A 182 26.25 -5.06 12.39
C THR A 182 26.06 -3.54 12.27
N ALA A 183 26.48 -2.81 13.29
CA ALA A 183 26.95 -1.44 13.10
C ALA A 183 28.24 -1.59 12.30
N GLY A 184 28.35 -0.87 11.19
CA GLY A 184 29.39 -1.01 10.21
C GLY A 184 30.76 -1.30 10.80
N LYS A 185 31.46 -2.27 10.21
CA LYS A 185 32.90 -2.43 10.45
C LYS A 185 33.52 -1.06 10.24
N THR A 186 34.12 -0.54 11.28
CA THR A 186 34.81 0.74 11.22
C THR A 186 35.92 0.60 10.20
N LEU A 187 36.25 1.65 9.46
CA LEU A 187 37.34 1.60 8.45
C LEU A 187 38.65 1.03 9.04
N ASN A 188 38.85 1.17 10.35
CA ASN A 188 39.98 0.58 11.07
C ASN A 188 39.92 -0.94 11.13
N ASP A 189 38.72 -1.55 11.32
CA ASP A 189 38.58 -3.03 11.33
C ASP A 189 38.83 -3.64 9.95
N LEU A 190 38.56 -2.87 8.88
CA LEU A 190 38.88 -3.27 7.52
C LEU A 190 40.37 -3.12 7.23
N ALA A 191 41.03 -2.09 7.75
CA ALA A 191 42.46 -1.89 7.57
C ALA A 191 43.29 -3.00 8.22
N GLU A 192 42.91 -3.51 9.39
CA GLU A 192 43.58 -4.64 10.06
C GLU A 192 43.40 -5.99 9.34
N GLN A 193 42.34 -6.15 8.53
CA GLN A 193 42.09 -7.41 7.82
C GLN A 193 42.90 -7.54 6.52
N TYR A 194 43.49 -6.44 6.04
CA TYR A 194 44.24 -6.38 4.78
C TYR A 194 45.76 -6.06 4.97
N GLN A 195 46.27 -6.08 6.22
CA GLN A 195 47.69 -6.15 6.53
C GLN A 195 48.12 -7.60 6.80
#